data_3db10079a0f2e7932b3b6ceac77cf238
#
_entry.id   3db10079a0f2e7932b3b6ceac77cf238
#
_cell.length_a   1.000
_cell.length_b   1.000
_cell.length_c   1.000
_cell.angle_alpha   90.00
_cell.angle_beta   90.00
_cell.angle_gamma   90.00
#
_symmetry.space_group_name_H-M   'P 1'
#
loop_
_entity.id
_entity.type
_entity.pdbx_description
1 polymer ?
#
loop_
_entity_poly.entity_id
_entity_poly.type
_entity_poly.pdbx_seq_one_letter_code
_entity_poly.pdbx_strand_id
1 'polypeptide(L)'
;MRVLALSENIYNRNLSRDEPKFKLWRSAGLMLTYQCNAACEFCYYHCSPRKSGLMPVGTCLDAWRSLQTLAGAAAKIHLTGGEPFLHWDHLVEILAKGKEQGLGSVDLLETNGFWATDDGLIADRLKMLVELGVQRLKISVDPFHQEYVDIEPARRLAATAKRILGPDRVLVRWEKYLGDLRFQISNFRLGERERVYVETYRDYPFRFTGRAAGHLAGLFASKPAAAFRGVDCRAGFLGAKGVHIDPYGNVFSGTCSGIILGNIGQIPLQEIWKAFHPGQIELVRILCERGPFGLLEKARSLGYEELPAYADKCHLCTHIRQFLFERHVEPAVIGPADCYAPSASPPGGRMERQ
;
A
#
# COMPACT_ATOMS: atom_id res chain seq x y z
N MET A 1 19.97 -1.80 20.52
CA MET A 1 19.24 -0.51 20.54
C MET A 1 18.00 -0.65 21.41
N ARG A 2 17.70 0.39 22.24
CA ARG A 2 16.49 0.41 23.10
C ARG A 2 15.26 0.65 22.21
N VAL A 3 14.22 -0.16 22.37
CA VAL A 3 12.90 0.06 21.75
C VAL A 3 12.23 1.24 22.46
N LEU A 4 11.59 2.14 21.72
CA LEU A 4 10.83 3.26 22.30
C LEU A 4 9.64 2.75 23.11
N ALA A 5 9.39 3.38 24.26
CA ALA A 5 8.22 3.09 25.08
C ALA A 5 6.97 3.78 24.51
N LEU A 6 5.79 3.17 24.68
CA LEU A 6 4.53 3.77 24.21
C LEU A 6 4.27 5.16 24.81
N SER A 7 4.75 5.40 26.04
CA SER A 7 4.65 6.70 26.72
C SER A 7 5.51 7.80 26.10
N GLU A 8 6.43 7.47 25.21
CA GLU A 8 7.23 8.49 24.49
C GLU A 8 6.41 9.18 23.39
N ASN A 9 5.29 8.60 22.96
CA ASN A 9 4.36 9.26 22.06
C ASN A 9 3.47 10.25 22.81
N ILE A 10 3.30 11.45 22.25
CA ILE A 10 2.56 12.57 22.85
C ILE A 10 1.09 12.24 23.14
N TYR A 11 0.40 11.52 22.27
CA TYR A 11 -0.99 11.09 22.49
C TYR A 11 -1.09 10.11 23.66
N ASN A 12 -0.18 9.15 23.75
CA ASN A 12 -0.21 8.10 24.76
C ASN A 12 0.08 8.60 26.18
N ARG A 13 0.81 9.72 26.33
CA ARG A 13 1.22 10.28 27.66
C ARG A 13 0.03 10.61 28.54
N ASN A 14 -1.05 11.08 27.94
CA ASN A 14 -2.23 11.58 28.64
C ASN A 14 -3.35 10.55 28.77
N LEU A 15 -3.14 9.33 28.30
CA LEU A 15 -4.15 8.27 28.32
C LEU A 15 -4.04 7.44 29.61
N SER A 16 -5.18 7.13 30.21
CA SER A 16 -5.30 6.15 31.29
C SER A 16 -4.88 4.75 30.82
N ARG A 17 -4.70 3.81 31.76
CA ARG A 17 -4.25 2.43 31.45
C ARG A 17 -5.19 1.72 30.48
N ASP A 18 -6.49 1.96 30.60
CA ASP A 18 -7.54 1.23 29.88
C ASP A 18 -7.93 1.88 28.54
N GLU A 19 -7.43 3.08 28.27
CA GLU A 19 -7.69 3.74 26.99
C GLU A 19 -6.86 3.14 25.85
N PRO A 20 -7.41 3.07 24.63
CA PRO A 20 -6.71 2.54 23.45
C PRO A 20 -5.46 3.36 23.13
N LYS A 21 -4.29 2.76 23.26
CA LYS A 21 -2.99 3.39 22.97
C LYS A 21 -2.70 3.39 21.47
N PHE A 22 -2.04 4.44 21.01
CA PHE A 22 -1.37 4.44 19.72
C PHE A 22 -0.25 3.42 19.74
N LYS A 23 -0.30 2.46 18.82
CA LYS A 23 0.64 1.35 18.77
C LYS A 23 2.00 1.79 18.22
N LEU A 24 3.05 1.15 18.73
CA LEU A 24 4.39 1.32 18.17
C LEU A 24 4.44 0.75 16.75
N TRP A 25 4.94 1.54 15.80
CA TRP A 25 5.21 1.06 14.46
C TRP A 25 6.44 0.13 14.49
N ARG A 26 6.25 -1.10 14.11
CA ARG A 26 7.29 -2.16 14.09
C ARG A 26 7.59 -2.62 12.68
N SER A 27 6.81 -2.20 11.70
CA SER A 27 7.05 -2.52 10.30
C SER A 27 6.91 -1.27 9.42
N ALA A 28 7.72 -1.22 8.37
CA ALA A 28 7.60 -0.22 7.33
C ALA A 28 7.65 -0.88 5.95
N GLY A 29 6.63 -0.63 5.15
CA GLY A 29 6.64 -0.93 3.72
C GLY A 29 7.25 0.25 2.97
N LEU A 30 8.46 0.07 2.45
CA LEU A 30 9.13 1.08 1.65
C LEU A 30 8.73 0.88 0.20
N MET A 31 7.93 1.78 -0.31
CA MET A 31 7.50 1.79 -1.70
C MET A 31 8.62 2.37 -2.54
N LEU A 32 9.38 1.51 -3.21
CA LEU A 32 10.53 1.97 -4.00
C LEU A 32 10.11 2.81 -5.20
N THR A 33 8.91 2.58 -5.74
CA THR A 33 8.40 3.30 -6.91
C THR A 33 6.87 3.25 -6.97
N TYR A 34 6.27 4.24 -7.65
CA TYR A 34 4.88 4.14 -8.12
C TYR A 34 4.76 3.49 -9.50
N GLN A 35 5.89 3.33 -10.22
CA GLN A 35 5.88 2.65 -11.51
C GLN A 35 5.63 1.16 -11.34
N CYS A 36 4.74 0.61 -12.16
CA CYS A 36 4.44 -0.81 -12.23
C CYS A 36 4.16 -1.19 -13.67
N ASN A 37 4.54 -2.38 -14.09
CA ASN A 37 4.14 -2.93 -15.40
C ASN A 37 2.67 -3.37 -15.46
N ALA A 38 1.95 -3.29 -14.34
CA ALA A 38 0.54 -3.59 -14.19
C ALA A 38 -0.26 -2.38 -13.70
N ALA A 39 -1.56 -2.35 -14.00
CA ALA A 39 -2.49 -1.33 -13.51
C ALA A 39 -3.71 -1.97 -12.82
N CYS A 40 -3.45 -2.89 -11.90
CA CYS A 40 -4.47 -3.74 -11.24
C CYS A 40 -5.61 -2.93 -10.64
N GLU A 41 -6.86 -3.37 -10.87
CA GLU A 41 -8.07 -2.69 -10.41
C GLU A 41 -8.16 -2.54 -8.88
N PHE A 42 -7.50 -3.39 -8.11
CA PHE A 42 -7.50 -3.31 -6.64
C PHE A 42 -6.26 -2.62 -6.05
N CYS A 43 -5.45 -1.94 -6.85
CA CYS A 43 -4.23 -1.29 -6.38
C CYS A 43 -4.53 -0.13 -5.43
N TYR A 44 -4.00 -0.19 -4.22
CA TYR A 44 -4.19 0.85 -3.18
C TYR A 44 -3.54 2.19 -3.52
N TYR A 45 -2.54 2.19 -4.42
CA TYR A 45 -1.67 3.33 -4.71
C TYR A 45 -1.77 3.83 -6.15
N HIS A 46 -2.74 3.38 -6.92
CA HIS A 46 -2.88 3.70 -8.33
C HIS A 46 -1.59 3.47 -9.18
N CYS A 47 -0.72 2.55 -8.74
CA CYS A 47 0.49 2.19 -9.49
C CYS A 47 0.15 1.76 -10.92
N SER A 48 0.99 2.15 -11.87
CA SER A 48 0.77 1.83 -13.29
C SER A 48 2.05 2.08 -14.11
N PRO A 49 2.10 1.65 -15.39
CA PRO A 49 3.23 1.95 -16.28
C PRO A 49 3.44 3.46 -16.54
N ARG A 50 2.40 4.27 -16.36
CA ARG A 50 2.46 5.72 -16.58
C ARG A 50 2.92 6.51 -15.35
N LYS A 51 3.04 5.85 -14.20
CA LYS A 51 3.54 6.48 -12.98
C LYS A 51 5.06 6.47 -13.00
N SER A 52 5.62 7.41 -12.28
CA SER A 52 7.05 7.56 -12.02
C SER A 52 7.26 7.70 -10.51
N GLY A 53 8.38 8.23 -10.12
CA GLY A 53 8.76 8.35 -8.72
C GLY A 53 9.56 7.12 -8.29
N LEU A 54 10.84 7.34 -8.03
CA LEU A 54 11.75 6.34 -7.52
C LEU A 54 12.30 6.86 -6.19
N MET A 55 12.15 6.09 -5.13
CA MET A 55 12.63 6.48 -3.79
C MET A 55 14.15 6.62 -3.83
N PRO A 56 14.72 7.80 -3.51
CA PRO A 56 16.16 7.94 -3.44
C PRO A 56 16.77 6.94 -2.44
N VAL A 57 17.93 6.39 -2.76
CA VAL A 57 18.63 5.43 -1.89
C VAL A 57 18.79 5.98 -0.48
N GLY A 58 19.22 7.22 -0.32
CA GLY A 58 19.36 7.88 0.98
C GLY A 58 18.04 7.90 1.77
N THR A 59 16.94 8.27 1.14
CA THR A 59 15.60 8.28 1.75
C THR A 59 15.19 6.88 2.25
N CYS A 60 15.45 5.84 1.44
CA CYS A 60 15.18 4.46 1.81
C CYS A 60 15.99 4.03 3.05
N LEU A 61 17.30 4.33 3.07
CA LEU A 61 18.19 3.98 4.18
C LEU A 61 17.84 4.78 5.46
N ASP A 62 17.43 6.03 5.33
CA ASP A 62 17.00 6.86 6.47
C ASP A 62 15.70 6.35 7.08
N ALA A 63 14.73 5.94 6.26
CA ALA A 63 13.51 5.27 6.71
C ALA A 63 13.83 3.97 7.47
N TRP A 64 14.72 3.17 6.93
CA TRP A 64 15.14 1.90 7.51
C TRP A 64 15.83 2.10 8.87
N ARG A 65 16.81 3.00 8.94
CA ARG A 65 17.51 3.36 10.18
C ARG A 65 16.55 3.92 11.23
N SER A 66 15.63 4.78 10.80
CA SER A 66 14.61 5.37 11.67
C SER A 66 13.67 4.32 12.27
N LEU A 67 13.25 3.31 11.49
CA LEU A 67 12.44 2.21 12.01
C LEU A 67 13.22 1.36 13.03
N GLN A 68 14.50 1.11 12.79
CA GLN A 68 15.35 0.40 13.76
C GLN A 68 15.52 1.19 15.06
N THR A 69 15.63 2.50 14.97
CA THR A 69 15.65 3.38 16.15
C THR A 69 14.33 3.30 16.92
N LEU A 70 13.22 3.22 16.20
CA LEU A 70 11.87 3.16 16.80
C LEU A 70 11.59 1.78 17.44
N ALA A 71 11.87 0.69 16.74
CA ALA A 71 11.42 -0.66 17.09
C ALA A 71 12.54 -1.65 17.49
N GLY A 72 13.81 -1.25 17.40
CA GLY A 72 14.97 -2.09 17.74
C GLY A 72 14.99 -3.39 16.92
N ALA A 73 15.26 -4.51 17.57
CA ALA A 73 15.28 -5.83 16.94
C ALA A 73 13.91 -6.30 16.41
N ALA A 74 12.81 -5.64 16.81
CA ALA A 74 11.47 -5.95 16.30
C ALA A 74 11.14 -5.22 14.99
N ALA A 75 12.06 -4.39 14.46
CA ALA A 75 11.88 -3.68 13.21
C ALA A 75 11.81 -4.65 12.02
N LYS A 76 10.78 -4.50 11.19
CA LYS A 76 10.55 -5.29 9.99
C LYS A 76 10.44 -4.36 8.79
N ILE A 77 11.42 -4.42 7.91
CA ILE A 77 11.37 -3.71 6.63
C ILE A 77 10.79 -4.66 5.58
N HIS A 78 9.81 -4.18 4.83
CA HIS A 78 9.47 -4.83 3.58
C HIS A 78 9.60 -3.86 2.41
N LEU A 79 10.21 -4.33 1.32
CA LEU A 79 10.36 -3.57 0.10
C LEU A 79 9.20 -3.91 -0.83
N THR A 80 8.52 -2.88 -1.28
CA THR A 80 7.30 -2.97 -2.08
C THR A 80 7.21 -1.75 -3.03
N GLY A 81 6.04 -1.46 -3.55
CA GLY A 81 5.78 -0.28 -4.37
C GLY A 81 4.84 -0.60 -5.51
N GLY A 82 5.13 -0.08 -6.71
CA GLY A 82 4.58 -0.59 -7.95
C GLY A 82 5.17 -1.97 -8.22
N GLU A 83 6.24 -2.04 -8.99
CA GLU A 83 7.01 -3.27 -9.14
C GLU A 83 8.51 -2.99 -8.94
N PRO A 84 9.08 -3.39 -7.80
CA PRO A 84 10.48 -3.11 -7.47
C PRO A 84 11.49 -3.66 -8.50
N PHE A 85 11.19 -4.80 -9.12
CA PHE A 85 12.08 -5.46 -10.09
C PHE A 85 12.17 -4.75 -11.44
N LEU A 86 11.34 -3.74 -11.72
CA LEU A 86 11.54 -2.83 -12.86
C LEU A 86 12.82 -2.00 -12.69
N HIS A 87 13.24 -1.81 -11.45
CA HIS A 87 14.43 -1.03 -11.08
C HIS A 87 15.44 -1.91 -10.35
N TRP A 88 15.82 -3.04 -10.99
CA TRP A 88 16.65 -4.07 -10.37
C TRP A 88 17.98 -3.54 -9.78
N ASP A 89 18.72 -2.76 -10.56
CA ASP A 89 20.01 -2.22 -10.12
C ASP A 89 19.86 -1.28 -8.92
N HIS A 90 18.80 -0.48 -8.90
CA HIS A 90 18.46 0.40 -7.79
C HIS A 90 18.05 -0.39 -6.53
N LEU A 91 17.29 -1.46 -6.68
CA LEU A 91 16.94 -2.38 -5.60
C LEU A 91 18.21 -3.00 -4.98
N VAL A 92 19.13 -3.48 -5.84
CA VAL A 92 20.41 -4.05 -5.41
C VAL A 92 21.27 -3.01 -4.70
N GLU A 93 21.35 -1.78 -5.21
CA GLU A 93 22.09 -0.68 -4.59
C GLU A 93 21.56 -0.37 -3.17
N ILE A 94 20.25 -0.29 -2.98
CA ILE A 94 19.62 -0.08 -1.67
C ILE A 94 20.03 -1.19 -0.70
N LEU A 95 19.90 -2.44 -1.11
CA LEU A 95 20.22 -3.60 -0.28
C LEU A 95 21.71 -3.66 0.08
N ALA A 96 22.59 -3.41 -0.89
CA ALA A 96 24.04 -3.42 -0.69
C ALA A 96 24.46 -2.31 0.30
N LYS A 97 23.98 -1.09 0.12
CA LYS A 97 24.26 0.02 1.03
C LYS A 97 23.66 -0.18 2.42
N GLY A 98 22.45 -0.78 2.49
CA GLY A 98 21.84 -1.16 3.77
C GLY A 98 22.71 -2.15 4.55
N LYS A 99 23.24 -3.17 3.87
CA LYS A 99 24.15 -4.16 4.44
C LYS A 99 25.49 -3.52 4.86
N GLU A 100 26.08 -2.69 4.00
CA GLU A 100 27.33 -1.96 4.28
C GLU A 100 27.20 -1.08 5.53
N GLN A 101 26.07 -0.42 5.71
CA GLN A 101 25.77 0.43 6.88
C GLN A 101 25.33 -0.36 8.12
N GLY A 102 25.34 -1.69 8.09
CA GLY A 102 24.95 -2.53 9.21
C GLY A 102 23.47 -2.44 9.56
N LEU A 103 22.61 -2.00 8.62
CA LEU A 103 21.17 -2.08 8.77
C LEU A 103 20.76 -3.54 8.73
N GLY A 104 19.79 -3.92 9.55
CA GLY A 104 19.33 -5.30 9.67
C GLY A 104 18.82 -5.88 8.34
N SER A 105 18.34 -7.12 8.39
CA SER A 105 17.80 -7.77 7.19
C SER A 105 16.46 -7.15 6.72
N VAL A 106 16.17 -7.28 5.42
CA VAL A 106 14.85 -7.03 4.86
C VAL A 106 13.96 -8.22 5.12
N ASP A 107 12.88 -8.02 5.88
CA ASP A 107 11.95 -9.10 6.25
C ASP A 107 11.22 -9.67 5.03
N LEU A 108 10.83 -8.82 4.08
CA LEU A 108 10.03 -9.22 2.92
C LEU A 108 10.32 -8.34 1.70
N LEU A 109 10.46 -8.97 0.52
CA LEU A 109 10.48 -8.29 -0.78
C LEU A 109 9.28 -8.76 -1.60
N GLU A 110 8.52 -7.82 -2.18
CA GLU A 110 7.32 -8.10 -2.98
C GLU A 110 7.60 -7.98 -4.48
N THR A 111 7.00 -8.86 -5.28
CA THR A 111 7.03 -8.79 -6.75
C THR A 111 5.79 -9.45 -7.37
N ASN A 112 5.40 -9.01 -8.57
CA ASN A 112 4.42 -9.70 -9.39
C ASN A 112 5.02 -10.82 -10.26
N GLY A 113 6.35 -10.98 -10.26
CA GLY A 113 7.06 -12.08 -10.88
C GLY A 113 7.29 -11.96 -12.39
N PHE A 114 6.92 -10.86 -13.04
CA PHE A 114 7.02 -10.68 -14.51
C PHE A 114 8.42 -10.99 -15.09
N TRP A 115 9.45 -10.78 -14.32
CA TRP A 115 10.85 -10.90 -14.70
C TRP A 115 11.40 -12.33 -14.71
N ALA A 116 10.64 -13.28 -14.16
CA ALA A 116 11.07 -14.67 -13.94
C ALA A 116 10.93 -15.51 -15.23
N THR A 117 11.69 -15.17 -16.25
CA THR A 117 11.59 -15.74 -17.61
C THR A 117 12.31 -17.07 -17.75
N ASP A 118 13.37 -17.31 -16.96
CA ASP A 118 14.12 -18.57 -16.94
C ASP A 118 14.68 -18.89 -15.55
N ASP A 119 15.04 -20.17 -15.33
CA ASP A 119 15.49 -20.67 -14.02
C ASP A 119 16.88 -20.13 -13.63
N GLY A 120 17.75 -19.86 -14.58
CA GLY A 120 19.07 -19.30 -14.32
C GLY A 120 18.98 -17.88 -13.77
N LEU A 121 18.24 -17.02 -14.46
CA LEU A 121 17.97 -15.64 -14.00
C LEU A 121 17.34 -15.63 -12.62
N ILE A 122 16.37 -16.52 -12.36
CA ILE A 122 15.74 -16.61 -11.04
C ILE A 122 16.76 -17.00 -9.98
N ALA A 123 17.56 -18.04 -10.24
CA ALA A 123 18.54 -18.54 -9.29
C ALA A 123 19.59 -17.48 -8.94
N ASP A 124 20.12 -16.78 -9.94
CA ASP A 124 21.12 -15.72 -9.74
C ASP A 124 20.57 -14.55 -8.93
N ARG A 125 19.38 -14.07 -9.26
CA ARG A 125 18.71 -12.99 -8.52
C ARG A 125 18.40 -13.39 -7.08
N LEU A 126 17.85 -14.60 -6.87
CA LEU A 126 17.52 -15.06 -5.52
C LEU A 126 18.78 -15.23 -4.66
N LYS A 127 19.86 -15.77 -5.21
CA LYS A 127 21.15 -15.88 -4.51
C LYS A 127 21.66 -14.50 -4.08
N MET A 128 21.68 -13.54 -4.99
CA MET A 128 22.09 -12.16 -4.70
C MET A 128 21.20 -11.53 -3.61
N LEU A 129 19.89 -11.67 -3.68
CA LEU A 129 18.97 -11.14 -2.67
C LEU A 129 19.22 -11.74 -1.28
N VAL A 130 19.50 -13.05 -1.20
CA VAL A 130 19.84 -13.71 0.06
C VAL A 130 21.18 -13.18 0.61
N GLU A 131 22.19 -13.07 -0.22
CA GLU A 131 23.48 -12.51 0.15
C GLU A 131 23.38 -11.07 0.64
N LEU A 132 22.45 -10.30 0.10
CA LEU A 132 22.13 -8.93 0.49
C LEU A 132 21.15 -8.82 1.68
N GLY A 133 20.74 -9.95 2.28
CA GLY A 133 19.99 -9.97 3.53
C GLY A 133 18.46 -10.01 3.39
N VAL A 134 17.92 -10.31 2.21
CA VAL A 134 16.46 -10.52 2.04
C VAL A 134 16.06 -11.85 2.67
N GLN A 135 15.12 -11.82 3.60
CA GLN A 135 14.69 -13.01 4.33
C GLN A 135 13.60 -13.79 3.60
N ARG A 136 12.63 -13.10 3.03
CA ARG A 136 11.47 -13.73 2.41
C ARG A 136 11.10 -13.01 1.11
N LEU A 137 10.53 -13.78 0.18
CA LEU A 137 9.95 -13.28 -1.05
C LEU A 137 8.43 -13.43 -1.01
N LYS A 138 7.70 -12.39 -1.40
CA LYS A 138 6.26 -12.44 -1.63
C LYS A 138 5.95 -12.27 -3.10
N ILE A 139 5.25 -13.24 -3.66
CA ILE A 139 4.85 -13.26 -5.08
C ILE A 139 3.35 -12.96 -5.15
N SER A 140 2.98 -11.92 -5.86
CA SER A 140 1.59 -11.55 -6.08
C SER A 140 1.00 -12.38 -7.21
N VAL A 141 0.01 -13.21 -6.88
CA VAL A 141 -0.72 -14.05 -7.85
C VAL A 141 -2.20 -13.90 -7.57
N ASP A 142 -2.91 -13.30 -8.49
CA ASP A 142 -4.36 -13.10 -8.44
C ASP A 142 -4.89 -12.61 -9.79
N PRO A 143 -6.20 -12.68 -10.04
CA PRO A 143 -6.77 -12.29 -11.32
C PRO A 143 -6.49 -10.85 -11.75
N PHE A 144 -6.30 -9.93 -10.79
CA PHE A 144 -6.01 -8.53 -11.10
C PHE A 144 -4.59 -8.34 -11.64
N HIS A 145 -3.62 -9.13 -11.14
CA HIS A 145 -2.26 -9.13 -11.69
C HIS A 145 -2.19 -9.87 -13.02
N GLN A 146 -2.89 -11.02 -13.16
CA GLN A 146 -2.89 -11.80 -14.39
C GLN A 146 -3.63 -11.15 -15.57
N GLU A 147 -4.30 -10.03 -15.36
CA GLU A 147 -4.76 -9.17 -16.46
C GLU A 147 -3.58 -8.53 -17.22
N TYR A 148 -2.45 -8.31 -16.55
CA TYR A 148 -1.28 -7.58 -17.07
C TYR A 148 -0.01 -8.42 -17.15
N VAL A 149 0.11 -9.43 -16.31
CA VAL A 149 1.29 -10.28 -16.19
C VAL A 149 0.91 -11.73 -16.43
N ASP A 150 1.62 -12.40 -17.33
CA ASP A 150 1.43 -13.83 -17.55
C ASP A 150 1.68 -14.60 -16.25
N ILE A 151 0.89 -15.65 -16.02
CA ILE A 151 0.98 -16.50 -14.83
C ILE A 151 2.24 -17.37 -14.83
N GLU A 152 2.78 -17.75 -16.00
CA GLU A 152 3.89 -18.69 -16.11
C GLU A 152 5.19 -18.20 -15.46
N PRO A 153 5.63 -16.92 -15.62
CA PRO A 153 6.72 -16.38 -14.83
C PRO A 153 6.50 -16.48 -13.32
N ALA A 154 5.29 -16.18 -12.84
CA ALA A 154 4.97 -16.27 -11.41
C ALA A 154 4.98 -17.71 -10.89
N ARG A 155 4.49 -18.68 -11.68
CA ARG A 155 4.56 -20.13 -11.38
C ARG A 155 6.01 -20.61 -11.29
N ARG A 156 6.81 -20.27 -12.30
CA ARG A 156 8.23 -20.60 -12.35
C ARG A 156 8.97 -20.03 -11.15
N LEU A 157 8.74 -18.74 -10.85
CA LEU A 157 9.33 -18.07 -9.71
C LEU A 157 8.94 -18.77 -8.40
N ALA A 158 7.66 -19.08 -8.19
CA ALA A 158 7.20 -19.73 -6.98
C ALA A 158 7.82 -21.11 -6.78
N ALA A 159 7.89 -21.93 -7.83
CA ALA A 159 8.50 -23.26 -7.79
C ALA A 159 10.01 -23.18 -7.52
N THR A 160 10.73 -22.35 -8.26
CA THR A 160 12.18 -22.22 -8.15
C THR A 160 12.57 -21.56 -6.83
N ALA A 161 11.83 -20.53 -6.37
CA ALA A 161 12.10 -19.88 -5.09
C ALA A 161 11.86 -20.83 -3.91
N LYS A 162 10.78 -21.62 -3.91
CA LYS A 162 10.54 -22.64 -2.86
C LYS A 162 11.66 -23.68 -2.78
N ARG A 163 12.23 -24.08 -3.93
CA ARG A 163 13.35 -25.02 -4.00
C ARG A 163 14.66 -24.40 -3.46
N ILE A 164 14.92 -23.13 -3.76
CA ILE A 164 16.20 -22.45 -3.39
C ILE A 164 16.12 -21.90 -1.96
N LEU A 165 15.05 -21.22 -1.59
CA LEU A 165 14.91 -20.53 -0.31
C LEU A 165 14.28 -21.40 0.77
N GLY A 166 13.55 -22.44 0.39
CA GLY A 166 12.65 -23.19 1.25
C GLY A 166 11.22 -22.60 1.26
N PRO A 167 10.19 -23.45 1.45
CA PRO A 167 8.77 -23.04 1.38
C PRO A 167 8.40 -21.95 2.38
N ASP A 168 8.98 -21.95 3.58
CA ASP A 168 8.67 -20.99 4.64
C ASP A 168 9.15 -19.56 4.34
N ARG A 169 10.06 -19.41 3.37
CA ARG A 169 10.59 -18.12 2.94
C ARG A 169 9.91 -17.58 1.69
N VAL A 170 8.95 -18.31 1.12
CA VAL A 170 8.23 -17.91 -0.09
C VAL A 170 6.73 -17.80 0.20
N LEU A 171 6.25 -16.57 0.20
CA LEU A 171 4.83 -16.28 0.40
C LEU A 171 4.18 -16.02 -0.97
N VAL A 172 3.32 -16.93 -1.42
CA VAL A 172 2.49 -16.69 -2.60
C VAL A 172 1.15 -16.14 -2.16
N ARG A 173 0.87 -14.89 -2.54
CA ARG A 173 -0.43 -14.30 -2.24
C ARG A 173 -1.51 -15.02 -3.06
N TRP A 174 -2.51 -15.57 -2.35
CA TRP A 174 -3.62 -16.31 -2.96
C TRP A 174 -3.16 -17.50 -3.82
N GLU A 175 -2.30 -18.33 -3.25
CA GLU A 175 -1.58 -19.45 -3.90
C GLU A 175 -2.47 -20.36 -4.76
N LYS A 176 -3.77 -20.50 -4.44
CA LYS A 176 -4.70 -21.31 -5.23
C LYS A 176 -4.76 -20.90 -6.72
N TYR A 177 -4.51 -19.61 -7.02
CA TYR A 177 -4.52 -19.13 -8.39
C TYR A 177 -3.31 -19.59 -9.23
N LEU A 178 -2.25 -20.10 -8.62
CA LEU A 178 -1.14 -20.72 -9.37
C LEU A 178 -1.59 -21.95 -10.15
N GLY A 179 -2.51 -22.74 -9.60
CA GLY A 179 -2.98 -24.00 -10.21
C GLY A 179 -4.27 -23.86 -11.01
N ASP A 180 -5.01 -22.76 -10.86
CA ASP A 180 -6.34 -22.64 -11.45
C ASP A 180 -6.32 -21.86 -12.77
N LEU A 181 -6.39 -22.60 -13.88
CA LEU A 181 -6.38 -22.02 -15.22
C LEU A 181 -7.60 -21.12 -15.53
N ARG A 182 -8.69 -21.25 -14.79
CA ARG A 182 -9.88 -20.41 -14.95
C ARG A 182 -9.63 -18.93 -14.66
N PHE A 183 -8.53 -18.62 -13.98
CA PHE A 183 -8.14 -17.26 -13.62
C PHE A 183 -7.07 -16.64 -14.50
N GLN A 184 -6.77 -17.26 -15.64
CA GLN A 184 -5.95 -16.66 -16.70
C GLN A 184 -6.79 -15.70 -17.52
N ILE A 185 -7.03 -14.52 -16.98
CA ILE A 185 -8.05 -13.58 -17.48
C ILE A 185 -7.56 -12.57 -18.52
N SER A 186 -6.29 -12.65 -18.95
CA SER A 186 -5.72 -11.73 -19.94
C SER A 186 -6.54 -11.64 -21.23
N ASN A 187 -7.15 -12.75 -21.64
CA ASN A 187 -7.96 -12.85 -22.85
C ASN A 187 -9.48 -12.73 -22.62
N PHE A 188 -9.92 -12.52 -21.38
CA PHE A 188 -11.33 -12.43 -21.06
C PHE A 188 -11.93 -11.08 -21.48
N ARG A 189 -13.19 -11.12 -21.92
CA ARG A 189 -13.99 -9.92 -22.12
C ARG A 189 -14.28 -9.25 -20.77
N LEU A 190 -14.60 -7.96 -20.76
CA LEU A 190 -14.82 -7.19 -19.53
C LEU A 190 -15.80 -7.89 -18.56
N GLY A 191 -16.98 -8.28 -19.00
CA GLY A 191 -17.96 -8.94 -18.14
C GLY A 191 -17.56 -10.32 -17.61
N GLU A 192 -16.62 -11.01 -18.27
CA GLU A 192 -16.02 -12.26 -17.77
C GLU A 192 -15.02 -11.96 -16.67
N ARG A 193 -14.18 -10.92 -16.85
CA ARG A 193 -13.25 -10.44 -15.82
C ARG A 193 -13.98 -9.98 -14.56
N GLU A 194 -15.05 -9.22 -14.72
CA GLU A 194 -15.88 -8.73 -13.60
C GLU A 194 -16.44 -9.89 -12.76
N ARG A 195 -16.91 -10.95 -13.39
CA ARG A 195 -17.36 -12.17 -12.67
C ARG A 195 -16.23 -12.77 -11.84
N VAL A 196 -15.04 -12.90 -12.40
CA VAL A 196 -13.86 -13.41 -11.70
C VAL A 196 -13.46 -12.49 -10.55
N TYR A 197 -13.55 -11.18 -10.71
CA TYR A 197 -13.27 -10.23 -9.62
C TYR A 197 -14.25 -10.38 -8.46
N VAL A 198 -15.54 -10.57 -8.73
CA VAL A 198 -16.55 -10.83 -7.71
C VAL A 198 -16.29 -12.16 -6.98
N GLU A 199 -15.95 -13.21 -7.70
CA GLU A 199 -15.58 -14.51 -7.11
C GLU A 199 -14.33 -14.38 -6.24
N THR A 200 -13.31 -13.65 -6.73
CA THR A 200 -12.07 -13.39 -5.97
C THR A 200 -12.33 -12.66 -4.66
N TYR A 201 -13.23 -11.67 -4.68
CA TYR A 201 -13.58 -10.94 -3.45
C TYR A 201 -14.29 -11.83 -2.42
N ARG A 202 -15.10 -12.79 -2.84
CA ARG A 202 -15.75 -13.75 -1.92
C ARG A 202 -14.74 -14.60 -1.16
N ASP A 203 -13.67 -15.00 -1.84
CA ASP A 203 -12.62 -15.83 -1.24
C ASP A 203 -11.60 -14.99 -0.45
N TYR A 204 -11.30 -13.81 -0.94
CA TYR A 204 -10.27 -12.90 -0.41
C TYR A 204 -10.78 -11.47 -0.36
N PRO A 205 -11.59 -11.11 0.64
CA PRO A 205 -12.12 -9.76 0.78
C PRO A 205 -11.00 -8.72 0.89
N PHE A 206 -11.13 -7.63 0.15
CA PHE A 206 -10.24 -6.48 0.18
C PHE A 206 -11.03 -5.19 0.41
N ARG A 207 -10.33 -4.08 0.68
CA ARG A 207 -10.97 -2.78 0.89
C ARG A 207 -11.08 -2.04 -0.44
N PHE A 208 -12.17 -1.33 -0.62
CA PHE A 208 -12.35 -0.44 -1.78
C PHE A 208 -11.65 0.89 -1.54
N THR A 209 -10.33 0.89 -1.67
CA THR A 209 -9.46 2.07 -1.56
C THR A 209 -8.51 2.14 -2.76
N GLY A 210 -7.97 3.32 -3.06
CA GLY A 210 -7.19 3.54 -4.26
C GLY A 210 -8.01 3.27 -5.51
N ARG A 211 -7.45 2.56 -6.51
CA ARG A 211 -8.17 2.26 -7.76
C ARG A 211 -9.40 1.39 -7.53
N ALA A 212 -9.42 0.52 -6.51
CA ALA A 212 -10.58 -0.31 -6.19
C ALA A 212 -11.85 0.48 -5.83
N ALA A 213 -11.72 1.74 -5.41
CA ALA A 213 -12.85 2.63 -5.17
C ALA A 213 -13.52 3.19 -6.45
N GLY A 214 -12.95 2.91 -7.61
CA GLY A 214 -13.55 3.22 -8.92
C GLY A 214 -14.49 2.10 -9.41
N HIS A 215 -14.22 1.62 -10.63
CA HIS A 215 -15.01 0.61 -11.31
C HIS A 215 -15.28 -0.64 -10.46
N LEU A 216 -14.25 -1.15 -9.78
CA LEU A 216 -14.37 -2.39 -9.01
C LEU A 216 -15.41 -2.29 -7.88
N ALA A 217 -15.51 -1.14 -7.19
CA ALA A 217 -16.52 -0.94 -6.15
C ALA A 217 -17.96 -1.01 -6.69
N GLY A 218 -18.16 -0.62 -7.94
CA GLY A 218 -19.48 -0.67 -8.60
C GLY A 218 -20.00 -2.08 -8.86
N LEU A 219 -19.16 -3.12 -8.79
CA LEU A 219 -19.55 -4.51 -8.99
C LEU A 219 -20.19 -5.16 -7.75
N PHE A 220 -20.19 -4.47 -6.62
CA PHE A 220 -20.59 -5.04 -5.33
C PHE A 220 -21.83 -4.39 -4.76
N ALA A 221 -22.52 -5.14 -3.86
CA ALA A 221 -23.63 -4.61 -3.10
C ALA A 221 -23.19 -3.37 -2.32
N SER A 222 -23.95 -2.33 -2.41
CA SER A 222 -23.66 -1.02 -1.85
C SER A 222 -24.74 -0.57 -0.87
N LYS A 223 -24.39 0.36 0.02
CA LYS A 223 -25.26 0.93 1.05
C LYS A 223 -25.17 2.45 1.03
N PRO A 224 -26.25 3.18 1.35
CA PRO A 224 -26.18 4.63 1.46
C PRO A 224 -25.15 5.04 2.52
N ALA A 225 -24.57 6.22 2.38
CA ALA A 225 -23.54 6.72 3.28
C ALA A 225 -23.96 6.67 4.78
N ALA A 226 -25.25 6.89 5.05
CA ALA A 226 -25.81 6.83 6.40
C ALA A 226 -25.63 5.46 7.09
N ALA A 227 -25.49 4.37 6.34
CA ALA A 227 -25.22 3.03 6.89
C ALA A 227 -23.83 2.93 7.54
N PHE A 228 -22.92 3.86 7.28
CA PHE A 228 -21.59 3.93 7.87
C PHE A 228 -21.50 4.90 9.06
N ARG A 229 -22.62 5.45 9.51
CA ARG A 229 -22.68 6.29 10.73
C ARG A 229 -22.20 5.48 11.94
N GLY A 230 -21.31 6.05 12.73
CA GLY A 230 -20.72 5.40 13.92
C GLY A 230 -19.64 4.35 13.63
N VAL A 231 -19.26 4.15 12.36
CA VAL A 231 -18.16 3.24 11.99
C VAL A 231 -16.86 4.03 11.86
N ASP A 232 -16.07 4.08 12.91
CA ASP A 232 -14.81 4.82 12.96
C ASP A 232 -13.64 4.12 12.24
N CYS A 233 -12.50 4.82 12.13
CA CYS A 233 -11.25 4.32 11.60
C CYS A 233 -10.12 4.25 12.65
N ARG A 234 -10.46 4.31 13.94
CA ARG A 234 -9.49 4.30 15.05
C ARG A 234 -8.51 3.14 14.97
N ALA A 235 -9.01 1.93 14.69
CA ALA A 235 -8.16 0.76 14.52
C ALA A 235 -7.17 0.90 13.35
N GLY A 236 -7.52 1.61 12.29
CA GLY A 236 -6.66 1.86 11.14
C GLY A 236 -5.51 2.83 11.41
N PHE A 237 -5.69 3.78 12.34
CA PHE A 237 -4.67 4.75 12.71
C PHE A 237 -3.97 4.36 14.02
N LEU A 238 -4.71 4.27 15.12
CA LEU A 238 -4.12 4.02 16.45
C LEU A 238 -3.68 2.56 16.64
N GLY A 239 -4.39 1.62 16.00
CA GLY A 239 -4.10 0.19 16.07
C GLY A 239 -3.03 -0.29 15.08
N ALA A 240 -2.64 0.51 14.12
CA ALA A 240 -1.66 0.13 13.10
C ALA A 240 -0.27 -0.11 13.70
N LYS A 241 0.30 -1.28 13.45
CA LYS A 241 1.66 -1.64 13.89
C LYS A 241 2.70 -1.40 12.79
N GLY A 242 2.30 -0.85 11.66
CA GLY A 242 3.15 -0.59 10.51
C GLY A 242 2.64 0.57 9.67
N VAL A 243 3.56 1.11 8.90
CA VAL A 243 3.34 2.21 7.96
C VAL A 243 3.78 1.81 6.57
N HIS A 244 3.33 2.56 5.56
CA HIS A 244 4.00 2.60 4.26
C HIS A 244 4.65 3.97 4.07
N ILE A 245 5.80 3.97 3.43
CA ILE A 245 6.55 5.19 3.10
C ILE A 245 6.71 5.18 1.59
N ASP A 246 6.22 6.23 0.94
CA ASP A 246 6.23 6.36 -0.50
C ASP A 246 7.58 6.91 -1.04
N PRO A 247 7.79 6.94 -2.37
CA PRO A 247 9.02 7.46 -2.97
C PRO A 247 9.37 8.91 -2.60
N TYR A 248 8.39 9.69 -2.16
CA TYR A 248 8.58 11.09 -1.76
C TYR A 248 8.80 11.26 -0.25
N GLY A 249 8.85 10.15 0.49
CA GLY A 249 9.03 10.14 1.95
C GLY A 249 7.74 10.33 2.76
N ASN A 250 6.57 10.36 2.12
CA ASN A 250 5.29 10.48 2.82
C ASN A 250 4.96 9.20 3.58
N VAL A 251 4.50 9.34 4.82
CA VAL A 251 4.18 8.24 5.72
C VAL A 251 2.67 8.04 5.77
N PHE A 252 2.21 6.83 5.44
CA PHE A 252 0.80 6.41 5.48
C PHE A 252 0.57 5.36 6.55
N SER A 253 -0.56 5.41 7.24
CA SER A 253 -0.95 4.36 8.18
C SER A 253 -1.48 3.13 7.43
N GLY A 254 -0.72 2.05 7.43
CA GLY A 254 -1.11 0.79 6.81
C GLY A 254 -1.60 0.99 5.36
N THR A 255 -2.81 0.54 5.05
CA THR A 255 -3.43 0.66 3.72
C THR A 255 -4.26 1.93 3.51
N CYS A 256 -4.16 2.93 4.37
CA CYS A 256 -4.81 4.24 4.21
C CYS A 256 -3.95 5.15 3.33
N SER A 257 -3.66 4.70 2.10
CA SER A 257 -2.91 5.47 1.11
C SER A 257 -3.55 6.83 0.84
N GLY A 258 -2.72 7.83 0.59
CA GLY A 258 -3.20 9.18 0.30
C GLY A 258 -3.63 10.00 1.54
N ILE A 259 -3.39 9.49 2.76
CA ILE A 259 -3.50 10.26 4.02
C ILE A 259 -2.10 10.33 4.63
N ILE A 260 -1.47 11.48 4.52
CA ILE A 260 -0.09 11.73 4.94
C ILE A 260 -0.08 12.04 6.44
N LEU A 261 0.64 11.24 7.23
CA LEU A 261 0.84 11.43 8.67
C LEU A 261 2.10 12.24 9.00
N GLY A 262 2.97 12.41 8.03
CA GLY A 262 4.24 13.12 8.10
C GLY A 262 5.13 12.76 6.92
N ASN A 263 6.32 13.35 6.86
CA ASN A 263 7.26 13.11 5.76
C ASN A 263 8.68 12.94 6.33
N ILE A 264 9.33 11.82 5.98
CA ILE A 264 10.66 11.47 6.51
C ILE A 264 11.79 12.35 5.95
N GLY A 265 11.56 13.06 4.84
CA GLY A 265 12.47 14.08 4.35
C GLY A 265 12.50 15.34 5.20
N GLN A 266 11.49 15.55 6.07
CA GLN A 266 11.40 16.67 7.00
C GLN A 266 11.89 16.30 8.40
N ILE A 267 11.40 15.18 8.94
CA ILE A 267 11.78 14.67 10.25
C ILE A 267 11.84 13.14 10.25
N PRO A 268 12.73 12.50 11.02
CA PRO A 268 12.86 11.06 11.07
C PRO A 268 11.56 10.35 11.51
N LEU A 269 11.35 9.11 11.05
CA LEU A 269 10.13 8.34 11.32
C LEU A 269 9.81 8.19 12.80
N GLN A 270 10.84 8.01 13.66
CA GLN A 270 10.64 7.91 15.10
C GLN A 270 10.14 9.22 15.71
N GLU A 271 10.50 10.37 15.16
CA GLU A 271 10.01 11.66 15.62
C GLU A 271 8.58 11.93 15.12
N ILE A 272 8.24 11.49 13.88
CA ILE A 272 6.85 11.48 13.40
C ILE A 272 5.98 10.67 14.37
N TRP A 273 6.44 9.46 14.74
CA TRP A 273 5.70 8.60 15.67
C TRP A 273 5.54 9.25 17.06
N LYS A 274 6.61 9.85 17.62
CA LYS A 274 6.56 10.52 18.92
C LYS A 274 5.59 11.69 18.94
N ALA A 275 5.60 12.50 17.88
CA ALA A 275 4.78 13.70 17.74
C ALA A 275 3.34 13.40 17.28
N PHE A 276 3.04 12.19 16.82
CA PHE A 276 1.70 11.88 16.29
C PHE A 276 0.63 11.97 17.37
N HIS A 277 -0.38 12.80 17.10
CA HIS A 277 -1.61 12.93 17.86
C HIS A 277 -2.79 13.06 16.89
N PRO A 278 -3.81 12.17 16.94
CA PRO A 278 -4.90 12.18 15.97
C PRO A 278 -5.66 13.51 15.94
N GLY A 279 -5.73 14.23 17.06
CA GLY A 279 -6.39 15.54 17.14
C GLY A 279 -5.65 16.70 16.45
N GLN A 280 -4.37 16.52 16.07
CA GLN A 280 -3.59 17.57 15.39
C GLN A 280 -3.78 17.57 13.87
N ILE A 281 -4.30 16.50 13.29
CA ILE A 281 -4.62 16.39 11.86
C ILE A 281 -6.14 16.27 11.74
N GLU A 282 -6.81 17.32 11.28
CA GLU A 282 -8.27 17.40 11.30
C GLU A 282 -8.92 16.19 10.60
N LEU A 283 -8.44 15.82 9.41
CA LEU A 283 -8.92 14.65 8.67
C LEU A 283 -8.80 13.36 9.52
N VAL A 284 -7.65 13.14 10.16
CA VAL A 284 -7.41 11.95 10.99
C VAL A 284 -8.29 11.96 12.24
N ARG A 285 -8.47 13.13 12.88
CA ARG A 285 -9.36 13.29 14.02
C ARG A 285 -10.79 12.88 13.66
N ILE A 286 -11.33 13.44 12.58
CA ILE A 286 -12.67 13.09 12.10
C ILE A 286 -12.80 11.59 11.81
N LEU A 287 -11.82 11.01 11.13
CA LEU A 287 -11.81 9.58 10.82
C LEU A 287 -11.73 8.69 12.07
N CYS A 288 -10.98 9.11 13.09
CA CYS A 288 -10.90 8.37 14.35
C CYS A 288 -12.15 8.51 15.22
N GLU A 289 -12.81 9.67 15.20
CA GLU A 289 -13.98 9.94 16.06
C GLU A 289 -15.28 9.49 15.40
N ARG A 290 -15.49 9.81 14.14
CA ARG A 290 -16.77 9.67 13.42
C ARG A 290 -16.67 8.86 12.12
N GLY A 291 -15.47 8.39 11.77
CA GLY A 291 -15.22 7.65 10.54
C GLY A 291 -15.46 8.44 9.26
N PRO A 292 -15.50 7.75 8.10
CA PRO A 292 -15.72 8.40 6.82
C PRO A 292 -17.05 9.17 6.72
N PHE A 293 -18.09 8.72 7.44
CA PHE A 293 -19.35 9.46 7.49
C PHE A 293 -19.17 10.86 8.09
N GLY A 294 -18.26 11.02 9.05
CA GLY A 294 -17.96 12.33 9.62
C GLY A 294 -17.31 13.32 8.63
N LEU A 295 -16.71 12.84 7.55
CA LEU A 295 -16.15 13.72 6.50
C LEU A 295 -17.22 14.30 5.58
N LEU A 296 -18.43 13.72 5.53
CA LEU A 296 -19.49 14.17 4.63
C LEU A 296 -19.92 15.62 4.90
N GLU A 297 -20.02 16.01 6.17
CA GLU A 297 -20.42 17.38 6.52
C GLU A 297 -19.43 18.40 5.94
N LYS A 298 -18.12 18.15 6.11
CA LYS A 298 -17.06 18.98 5.54
C LYS A 298 -17.11 18.96 4.00
N ALA A 299 -17.26 17.81 3.41
CA ALA A 299 -17.29 17.66 1.95
C ALA A 299 -18.53 18.34 1.34
N ARG A 300 -19.71 18.16 1.97
CA ARG A 300 -20.98 18.78 1.53
C ARG A 300 -20.88 20.32 1.54
N SER A 301 -20.27 20.91 2.58
CA SER A 301 -20.08 22.36 2.64
C SER A 301 -19.21 22.92 1.50
N LEU A 302 -18.42 22.05 0.86
CA LEU A 302 -17.58 22.35 -0.29
C LEU A 302 -18.21 21.95 -1.64
N GLY A 303 -19.49 21.49 -1.64
CA GLY A 303 -20.21 21.10 -2.85
C GLY A 303 -19.96 19.63 -3.29
N TYR A 304 -19.63 18.74 -2.35
CA TYR A 304 -19.53 17.30 -2.65
C TYR A 304 -20.90 16.71 -2.94
N GLU A 305 -21.01 16.05 -4.09
CA GLU A 305 -22.17 15.27 -4.48
C GLU A 305 -21.98 13.80 -4.11
N GLU A 306 -22.86 13.27 -3.28
CA GLU A 306 -22.79 11.89 -2.84
C GLU A 306 -23.17 10.92 -3.95
N LEU A 307 -22.49 9.79 -3.99
CA LEU A 307 -23.00 8.65 -4.75
C LEU A 307 -24.27 8.11 -4.08
N PRO A 308 -25.18 7.50 -4.83
CA PRO A 308 -26.39 6.89 -4.26
C PRO A 308 -26.07 5.85 -3.17
N ALA A 309 -24.93 5.14 -3.31
CA ALA A 309 -24.50 4.15 -2.35
C ALA A 309 -22.99 3.85 -2.48
N TYR A 310 -22.41 3.21 -1.46
CA TYR A 310 -20.99 2.86 -1.35
C TYR A 310 -20.81 1.40 -0.96
N ALA A 311 -19.84 0.70 -1.54
CA ALA A 311 -19.57 -0.72 -1.30
C ALA A 311 -19.12 -0.98 0.15
N ASP A 312 -18.27 -0.12 0.70
CA ASP A 312 -17.82 -0.14 2.10
C ASP A 312 -17.47 1.27 2.59
N LYS A 313 -17.06 1.38 3.86
CA LYS A 313 -16.62 2.66 4.44
C LYS A 313 -15.35 3.21 3.78
N CYS A 314 -14.50 2.35 3.24
CA CYS A 314 -13.27 2.78 2.57
C CYS A 314 -13.55 3.37 1.20
N HIS A 315 -14.57 2.84 0.48
CA HIS A 315 -15.09 3.44 -0.75
C HIS A 315 -15.62 4.87 -0.48
N LEU A 316 -16.49 5.04 0.53
CA LEU A 316 -16.97 6.36 0.94
C LEU A 316 -15.82 7.32 1.26
N CYS A 317 -14.85 6.87 2.08
CA CYS A 317 -13.69 7.66 2.45
C CYS A 317 -12.85 8.07 1.22
N THR A 318 -12.57 7.12 0.32
CA THR A 318 -11.73 7.35 -0.85
C THR A 318 -12.40 8.31 -1.82
N HIS A 319 -13.70 8.18 -2.03
CA HIS A 319 -14.46 9.08 -2.92
C HIS A 319 -14.49 10.51 -2.38
N ILE A 320 -14.74 10.69 -1.07
CA ILE A 320 -14.66 12.02 -0.44
C ILE A 320 -13.26 12.61 -0.55
N ARG A 321 -12.21 11.82 -0.28
CA ARG A 321 -10.82 12.30 -0.35
C ARG A 321 -10.39 12.64 -1.76
N GLN A 322 -10.85 11.92 -2.78
CA GLN A 322 -10.64 12.28 -4.18
C GLN A 322 -11.20 13.67 -4.48
N PHE A 323 -12.44 13.95 -4.05
CA PHE A 323 -13.06 15.24 -4.19
C PHE A 323 -12.29 16.37 -3.46
N LEU A 324 -11.84 16.11 -2.23
CA LEU A 324 -11.04 17.07 -1.46
C LEU A 324 -9.66 17.32 -2.09
N PHE A 325 -9.03 16.26 -2.62
CA PHE A 325 -7.77 16.34 -3.35
C PHE A 325 -7.89 17.24 -4.59
N GLU A 326 -8.91 17.06 -5.40
CA GLU A 326 -9.18 17.86 -6.60
C GLU A 326 -9.39 19.36 -6.30
N ARG A 327 -9.78 19.69 -5.08
CA ARG A 327 -9.97 21.05 -4.57
C ARG A 327 -8.81 21.59 -3.76
N HIS A 328 -7.71 20.84 -3.70
CA HIS A 328 -6.52 21.20 -2.91
C HIS A 328 -6.82 21.47 -1.42
N VAL A 329 -7.80 20.77 -0.86
CA VAL A 329 -8.12 20.86 0.57
C VAL A 329 -7.10 20.06 1.37
N GLU A 330 -6.45 20.70 2.35
CA GLU A 330 -5.40 20.11 3.19
C GLU A 330 -4.32 19.37 2.37
N PRO A 331 -3.63 19.99 1.40
CA PRO A 331 -2.70 19.32 0.49
C PRO A 331 -1.47 18.73 1.18
N ALA A 332 -1.17 19.16 2.41
CA ALA A 332 -0.13 18.54 3.24
C ALA A 332 -0.56 17.18 3.84
N VAL A 333 -1.86 16.90 3.87
CA VAL A 333 -2.45 15.68 4.45
C VAL A 333 -3.06 14.78 3.39
N ILE A 334 -3.70 15.39 2.36
CA ILE A 334 -4.36 14.68 1.26
C ILE A 334 -3.46 14.72 0.04
N GLY A 335 -2.70 13.64 -0.18
CA GLY A 335 -1.68 13.54 -1.23
C GLY A 335 -0.88 12.23 -1.11
N PRO A 336 0.14 12.05 -1.94
CA PRO A 336 0.44 12.78 -3.17
C PRO A 336 -0.56 12.47 -4.30
N ALA A 337 -0.41 13.15 -5.43
CA ALA A 337 -1.23 12.92 -6.63
C ALA A 337 -1.19 11.47 -7.13
N ASP A 338 -0.11 10.75 -6.85
CA ASP A 338 0.03 9.34 -7.22
C ASP A 338 -0.94 8.40 -6.50
N CYS A 339 -1.48 8.81 -5.36
CA CYS A 339 -2.49 8.07 -4.60
C CYS A 339 -3.93 8.33 -5.05
N TYR A 340 -4.14 9.25 -6.01
CA TYR A 340 -5.46 9.66 -6.47
C TYR A 340 -5.63 9.40 -7.97
N ALA A 341 -6.88 9.25 -8.41
CA ALA A 341 -7.18 9.17 -9.82
C ALA A 341 -6.81 10.50 -10.50
N PRO A 342 -6.33 10.47 -11.77
CA PRO A 342 -6.17 11.69 -12.53
C PRO A 342 -7.50 12.46 -12.57
N SER A 343 -7.46 13.77 -12.38
CA SER A 343 -8.63 14.62 -12.58
C SER A 343 -9.24 14.31 -13.94
N ALA A 344 -10.54 14.05 -14.00
CA ALA A 344 -11.21 13.89 -15.28
C ALA A 344 -10.93 15.18 -16.09
N SER A 345 -10.31 15.03 -17.26
CA SER A 345 -10.18 16.15 -18.20
C SER A 345 -11.58 16.69 -18.46
N PRO A 346 -11.79 18.01 -18.58
CA PRO A 346 -13.08 18.57 -18.87
C PRO A 346 -13.70 17.84 -20.08
N PRO A 347 -15.03 17.64 -20.12
CA PRO A 347 -15.68 16.88 -21.18
C PRO A 347 -15.40 17.55 -22.53
N GLY A 348 -14.48 17.03 -23.31
CA GLY A 348 -14.04 17.60 -24.59
C GLY A 348 -12.93 16.88 -25.32
N GLY A 349 -12.22 15.97 -24.70
CA GLY A 349 -11.13 15.22 -25.33
C GLY A 349 -11.47 13.72 -25.48
N ARG A 350 -11.89 13.28 -26.67
CA ARG A 350 -11.88 11.86 -27.01
C ARG A 350 -10.43 11.36 -26.91
N MET A 351 -10.17 10.48 -25.92
CA MET A 351 -8.95 9.69 -25.96
C MET A 351 -9.11 8.60 -27.02
N GLU A 352 -8.46 8.78 -28.16
CA GLU A 352 -8.22 7.68 -29.08
C GLU A 352 -7.34 6.64 -28.38
N ARG A 353 -7.82 5.42 -28.38
CA ARG A 353 -7.07 4.27 -27.90
C ARG A 353 -6.07 3.87 -28.99
N GLN A 354 -4.81 4.05 -28.73
CA GLN A 354 -3.74 3.35 -29.44
C GLN A 354 -3.28 2.14 -28.64
#